data_911828763a1cf18d69e40bf3b1032216
#
_entry.id   911828763a1cf18d69e40bf3b1032216
#
_cell.length_a   1.000
_cell.length_b   1.000
_cell.length_c   1.000
_cell.angle_alpha   90.00
_cell.angle_beta   90.00
_cell.angle_gamma   90.00
#
_symmetry.space_group_name_H-M   'P 1'
#
loop_
_entity.id
_entity.type
_entity.pdbx_description
1 polymer ?
#
loop_
_entity_poly.entity_id
_entity_poly.type
_entity_poly.pdbx_seq_one_letter_code
_entity_poly.pdbx_strand_id
1 'polypeptide(L)'
;IVNAITEAQNRGLKRITMRFSDFIVKPSKYAGKMYVFSHEKEINQWGTMSNIYLGWITATETNLGEVEFIQRVQSVAADPYAAAKLYGQNTGSCSCCGRELTNALSIELGIGPICREKFGL
;
A
#
# COMPACT_ATOMS: atom_id res chain seq x y z
N ILE A 1 -1.47 8.91 -1.54
CA ILE A 1 -0.86 7.72 -0.90
C ILE A 1 0.01 8.14 0.29
N VAL A 2 0.93 9.05 0.07
CA VAL A 2 1.85 9.53 1.12
C VAL A 2 1.08 10.11 2.31
N ASN A 3 0.08 10.96 2.05
CA ASN A 3 -0.73 11.56 3.10
C ASN A 3 -1.55 10.52 3.87
N ALA A 4 -2.13 9.55 3.19
CA ALA A 4 -2.91 8.49 3.82
C ALA A 4 -2.07 7.68 4.81
N ILE A 5 -0.86 7.29 4.40
CA ILE A 5 0.07 6.55 5.27
C ILE A 5 0.54 7.42 6.43
N THR A 6 0.89 8.67 6.18
CA THR A 6 1.34 9.60 7.23
C THR A 6 0.26 9.80 8.29
N GLU A 7 -0.98 10.01 7.89
CA GLU A 7 -2.10 10.15 8.83
C GLU A 7 -2.32 8.88 9.66
N ALA A 8 -2.23 7.71 9.04
CA ALA A 8 -2.36 6.45 9.76
C ALA A 8 -1.21 6.25 10.77
N GLN A 9 0.02 6.64 10.42
CA GLN A 9 1.15 6.63 11.36
C GLN A 9 0.90 7.53 12.55
N ASN A 10 0.35 8.72 12.31
CA ASN A 10 0.00 9.67 13.38
C ASN A 10 -1.11 9.12 14.30
N ARG A 11 -1.95 8.21 13.81
CA ARG A 11 -2.98 7.53 14.61
C ARG A 11 -2.47 6.27 15.31
N GLY A 12 -1.17 5.98 15.25
CA GLY A 12 -0.51 4.90 15.98
C GLY A 12 -0.32 3.59 15.24
N LEU A 13 -0.57 3.54 13.94
CA LEU A 13 -0.27 2.37 13.13
C LEU A 13 1.22 2.34 12.80
N LYS A 14 1.95 1.32 13.28
CA LYS A 14 3.41 1.27 13.20
C LYS A 14 3.95 0.66 11.91
N ARG A 15 3.33 -0.42 11.43
CA ARG A 15 3.74 -1.14 10.22
C ARG A 15 2.67 -1.01 9.16
N ILE A 16 2.71 0.11 8.45
CA ILE A 16 1.71 0.41 7.45
C ILE A 16 2.17 -0.12 6.10
N THR A 17 1.28 -0.84 5.43
CA THR A 17 1.43 -1.20 4.03
C THR A 17 0.12 -0.87 3.36
N MET A 18 0.17 -0.27 2.18
CA MET A 18 -1.00 -0.14 1.32
C MET A 18 -0.77 -0.98 0.07
N ARG A 19 -1.68 -1.90 -0.18
CA ARG A 19 -1.62 -2.80 -1.34
C ARG A 19 -2.64 -2.36 -2.37
N PHE A 20 -2.17 -2.23 -3.59
CA PHE A 20 -2.98 -1.90 -4.75
C PHE A 20 -2.82 -3.00 -5.79
N SER A 21 -3.63 -2.99 -6.85
CA SER A 21 -3.61 -4.05 -7.87
C SER A 21 -2.24 -4.25 -8.51
N ASP A 22 -1.52 -3.16 -8.76
CA ASP A 22 -0.26 -3.19 -9.51
C ASP A 22 1.00 -3.05 -8.65
N PHE A 23 0.86 -2.63 -7.38
CA PHE A 23 2.03 -2.36 -6.55
C PHE A 23 1.67 -2.29 -5.06
N ILE A 24 2.72 -2.26 -4.23
CA ILE A 24 2.63 -2.17 -2.77
C ILE A 24 3.42 -0.95 -2.33
N VAL A 25 2.91 -0.20 -1.36
CA VAL A 25 3.60 0.97 -0.79
C VAL A 25 3.83 0.75 0.69
N LYS A 26 5.07 0.98 1.13
CA LYS A 26 5.48 0.90 2.54
C LYS A 26 6.20 2.18 2.94
N PRO A 27 6.06 2.63 4.20
CA PRO A 27 6.80 3.79 4.68
C PRO A 27 8.30 3.50 4.74
N SER A 28 9.10 4.55 4.51
CA SER A 28 10.54 4.51 4.73
C SER A 28 10.89 5.08 6.10
N LYS A 29 12.17 5.04 6.48
CA LYS A 29 12.68 5.73 7.67
C LYS A 29 12.69 7.25 7.51
N TYR A 30 12.52 7.75 6.29
CA TYR A 30 12.48 9.19 6.01
C TYR A 30 11.04 9.68 5.98
N ALA A 31 10.74 10.75 6.71
CA ALA A 31 9.40 11.32 6.74
C ALA A 31 8.96 11.77 5.33
N GLY A 32 7.72 11.42 4.97
CA GLY A 32 7.14 11.79 3.68
C GLY A 32 7.66 11.03 2.47
N LYS A 33 8.54 10.05 2.67
CA LYS A 33 9.08 9.21 1.60
C LYS A 33 8.61 7.77 1.77
N MET A 34 8.01 7.21 0.72
CA MET A 34 7.46 5.85 0.75
C MET A 34 8.17 4.98 -0.29
N TYR A 35 8.38 3.71 0.04
CA TYR A 35 8.94 2.74 -0.88
C TYR A 35 7.86 2.03 -1.65
N VAL A 36 8.11 1.79 -2.94
CA VAL A 36 7.19 1.13 -3.86
C VAL A 36 7.78 -0.23 -4.24
N PHE A 37 6.96 -1.27 -4.13
CA PHE A 37 7.34 -2.66 -4.42
C PHE A 37 6.37 -3.28 -5.40
N SER A 38 6.85 -4.29 -6.14
CA SER A 38 6.02 -5.18 -6.94
C SER A 38 5.35 -6.22 -6.03
N HIS A 39 4.20 -6.76 -6.48
CA HIS A 39 3.63 -7.97 -5.86
C HIS A 39 4.48 -9.21 -6.13
N GLU A 40 5.31 -9.18 -7.18
CA GLU A 40 6.25 -10.25 -7.47
C GLU A 40 7.32 -10.32 -6.38
N LYS A 41 7.82 -11.53 -6.13
CA LYS A 41 8.83 -11.81 -5.13
C LYS A 41 10.05 -12.46 -5.75
N GLU A 42 11.21 -12.20 -5.15
CA GLU A 42 12.48 -12.85 -5.50
C GLU A 42 13.22 -13.27 -4.23
N ILE A 43 14.17 -14.18 -4.38
CA ILE A 43 15.03 -14.60 -3.26
C ILE A 43 16.05 -13.49 -3.02
N ASN A 44 16.07 -12.95 -1.78
CA ASN A 44 17.03 -11.94 -1.39
C ASN A 44 18.37 -12.57 -1.00
N GLN A 45 19.34 -11.72 -0.62
CA GLN A 45 20.71 -12.15 -0.25
C GLN A 45 20.77 -13.08 0.97
N TRP A 46 19.71 -13.12 1.79
CA TRP A 46 19.61 -14.01 2.96
C TRP A 46 18.83 -15.30 2.67
N GLY A 47 18.47 -15.56 1.43
CA GLY A 47 17.75 -16.75 1.03
C GLY A 47 16.25 -16.74 1.34
N THR A 48 15.67 -15.61 1.67
CA THR A 48 14.23 -15.46 1.91
C THR A 48 13.54 -14.75 0.74
N MET A 49 12.26 -15.05 0.55
CA MET A 49 11.45 -14.40 -0.48
C MET A 49 11.02 -13.01 -0.03
N SER A 50 11.22 -12.02 -0.89
CA SER A 50 10.78 -10.65 -0.63
C SER A 50 10.24 -10.00 -1.91
N ASN A 51 9.34 -9.03 -1.75
CA ASN A 51 8.81 -8.26 -2.87
C ASN A 51 9.93 -7.47 -3.57
N ILE A 52 9.85 -7.38 -4.88
CA ILE A 52 10.85 -6.66 -5.68
C ILE A 52 10.68 -5.16 -5.46
N TYR A 53 11.76 -4.48 -5.05
CA TYR A 53 11.80 -3.04 -4.88
C TYR A 53 11.79 -2.34 -6.24
N LEU A 54 10.89 -1.37 -6.42
CA LEU A 54 10.75 -0.63 -7.67
C LEU A 54 11.28 0.81 -7.59
N GLY A 55 11.18 1.42 -6.43
CA GLY A 55 11.60 2.79 -6.23
C GLY A 55 10.91 3.45 -5.04
N TRP A 56 10.93 4.77 -5.03
CA TRP A 56 10.32 5.54 -3.95
C TRP A 56 9.44 6.68 -4.51
N ILE A 57 8.51 7.14 -3.68
CA ILE A 57 7.65 8.29 -3.96
C ILE A 57 7.63 9.25 -2.76
N THR A 58 7.46 10.53 -3.07
CA THR A 58 7.06 11.56 -2.10
C THR A 58 5.78 12.22 -2.60
N ALA A 59 5.29 13.23 -1.92
CA ALA A 59 4.12 13.99 -2.37
C ALA A 59 4.33 14.66 -3.74
N THR A 60 5.57 14.94 -4.14
CA THR A 60 5.90 15.71 -5.35
C THR A 60 6.92 15.05 -6.27
N GLU A 61 7.67 14.05 -5.81
CA GLU A 61 8.79 13.47 -6.55
C GLU A 61 8.78 11.94 -6.52
N THR A 62 9.49 11.35 -7.48
CA THR A 62 9.70 9.90 -7.55
C THR A 62 10.97 9.58 -8.34
N ASN A 63 11.59 8.44 -8.02
CA ASN A 63 12.67 7.88 -8.82
C ASN A 63 12.20 6.72 -9.74
N LEU A 64 10.89 6.46 -9.79
CA LEU A 64 10.34 5.46 -10.71
C LEU A 64 10.64 5.88 -12.14
N GLY A 65 11.12 4.95 -12.97
CA GLY A 65 11.63 5.27 -14.29
C GLY A 65 10.67 5.02 -15.45
N GLU A 66 9.70 4.12 -15.28
CA GLU A 66 8.77 3.75 -16.34
C GLU A 66 7.55 4.68 -16.35
N VAL A 67 7.35 5.38 -17.47
CA VAL A 67 6.28 6.40 -17.58
C VAL A 67 4.90 5.82 -17.36
N GLU A 68 4.59 4.66 -17.96
CA GLU A 68 3.28 4.01 -17.77
C GLU A 68 3.03 3.63 -16.33
N PHE A 69 4.05 3.14 -15.64
CA PHE A 69 3.94 2.79 -14.23
C PHE A 69 3.73 4.04 -13.36
N ILE A 70 4.46 5.12 -13.64
CA ILE A 70 4.27 6.41 -12.96
C ILE A 70 2.84 6.91 -13.13
N GLN A 71 2.26 6.78 -14.32
CA GLN A 71 0.88 7.16 -14.59
C GLN A 71 -0.12 6.33 -13.78
N ARG A 72 0.13 5.03 -13.61
CA ARG A 72 -0.69 4.16 -12.75
C ARG A 72 -0.62 4.59 -11.29
N VAL A 73 0.58 4.89 -10.80
CA VAL A 73 0.78 5.38 -9.43
C VAL A 73 0.05 6.71 -9.22
N GLN A 74 0.12 7.62 -10.18
CA GLN A 74 -0.60 8.90 -10.11
C GLN A 74 -2.11 8.70 -10.11
N SER A 75 -2.62 7.77 -10.90
CA SER A 75 -4.04 7.42 -10.94
C SER A 75 -4.53 6.88 -9.59
N VAL A 76 -3.74 6.00 -8.96
CA VAL A 76 -4.03 5.49 -7.62
C VAL A 76 -3.93 6.61 -6.58
N ALA A 77 -2.94 7.49 -6.71
CA ALA A 77 -2.74 8.60 -5.78
C ALA A 77 -3.90 9.60 -5.78
N ALA A 78 -4.67 9.68 -6.85
CA ALA A 78 -5.85 10.52 -6.93
C ALA A 78 -6.95 10.09 -5.94
N ASP A 79 -7.08 8.76 -5.71
CA ASP A 79 -8.00 8.21 -4.70
C ASP A 79 -7.44 6.87 -4.20
N PRO A 80 -6.49 6.91 -3.25
CA PRO A 80 -5.84 5.69 -2.77
C PRO A 80 -6.78 4.76 -2.00
N TYR A 81 -7.80 5.30 -1.34
CA TYR A 81 -8.76 4.47 -0.61
C TYR A 81 -9.63 3.65 -1.54
N ALA A 82 -10.08 4.22 -2.65
CA ALA A 82 -10.85 3.49 -3.66
C ALA A 82 -10.02 2.36 -4.29
N ALA A 83 -8.76 2.62 -4.60
CA ALA A 83 -7.86 1.62 -5.16
C ALA A 83 -7.54 0.51 -4.16
N ALA A 84 -7.33 0.84 -2.88
CA ALA A 84 -7.11 -0.15 -1.82
C ALA A 84 -8.37 -1.00 -1.59
N LYS A 85 -9.55 -0.39 -1.61
CA LYS A 85 -10.83 -1.09 -1.51
C LYS A 85 -10.98 -2.12 -2.63
N LEU A 86 -10.68 -1.73 -3.86
CA LEU A 86 -10.76 -2.62 -5.00
C LEU A 86 -9.81 -3.82 -4.86
N TYR A 87 -8.59 -3.60 -4.41
CA TYR A 87 -7.64 -4.65 -4.12
C TYR A 87 -8.19 -5.65 -3.10
N GLY A 88 -8.71 -5.16 -1.98
CA GLY A 88 -9.27 -6.02 -0.94
C GLY A 88 -10.49 -6.81 -1.41
N GLN A 89 -11.37 -6.21 -2.19
CA GLN A 89 -12.53 -6.88 -2.76
C GLN A 89 -12.12 -7.98 -3.74
N ASN A 90 -11.12 -7.72 -4.58
CA ASN A 90 -10.67 -8.69 -5.59
C ASN A 90 -9.85 -9.84 -5.01
N THR A 91 -9.12 -9.62 -3.93
CA THR A 91 -8.24 -10.63 -3.33
C THR A 91 -8.82 -11.30 -2.09
N GLY A 92 -9.81 -10.69 -1.44
CA GLY A 92 -10.31 -11.17 -0.15
C GLY A 92 -9.35 -10.92 1.00
N SER A 93 -8.31 -10.10 0.79
CA SER A 93 -7.28 -9.80 1.78
C SER A 93 -7.27 -8.31 2.14
N CYS A 94 -6.97 -7.98 3.38
CA CYS A 94 -6.86 -6.59 3.82
C CYS A 94 -5.78 -5.86 3.02
N SER A 95 -6.11 -4.73 2.42
CA SER A 95 -5.18 -3.92 1.64
C SER A 95 -4.04 -3.34 2.48
N CYS A 96 -4.21 -3.26 3.79
CA CYS A 96 -3.20 -2.74 4.72
C CYS A 96 -2.32 -3.85 5.30
N CYS A 97 -2.89 -4.84 5.98
CA CYS A 97 -2.13 -5.86 6.70
C CYS A 97 -2.03 -7.21 5.98
N GLY A 98 -2.79 -7.42 4.92
CA GLY A 98 -2.77 -8.66 4.14
C GLY A 98 -3.51 -9.83 4.75
N ARG A 99 -4.14 -9.68 5.92
CA ARG A 99 -4.93 -10.74 6.55
C ARG A 99 -6.20 -11.03 5.75
N GLU A 100 -6.63 -12.28 5.75
CA GLU A 100 -7.89 -12.68 5.13
C GLU A 100 -9.06 -11.92 5.75
N LEU A 101 -9.93 -11.39 4.89
CA LEU A 101 -11.14 -10.68 5.31
C LEU A 101 -12.28 -11.69 5.43
N THR A 102 -12.84 -11.83 6.64
CA THR A 102 -13.90 -12.80 6.95
C THR A 102 -15.25 -12.14 7.24
N ASN A 103 -15.24 -10.88 7.62
CA ASN A 103 -16.42 -10.09 7.93
C ASN A 103 -16.96 -9.46 6.65
N ALA A 104 -18.29 -9.48 6.43
CA ALA A 104 -18.93 -8.95 5.24
C ALA A 104 -18.61 -7.47 4.99
N LEU A 105 -18.61 -6.65 6.04
CA LEU A 105 -18.26 -5.24 5.94
C LEU A 105 -16.78 -5.04 5.56
N SER A 106 -15.88 -5.82 6.13
CA SER A 106 -14.46 -5.77 5.81
C SER A 106 -14.18 -6.18 4.36
N ILE A 107 -14.89 -7.18 3.85
CA ILE A 107 -14.79 -7.58 2.44
C ILE A 107 -15.27 -6.45 1.53
N GLU A 108 -16.41 -5.84 1.85
CA GLU A 108 -16.95 -4.72 1.09
C GLU A 108 -16.01 -3.52 1.06
N LEU A 109 -15.36 -3.21 2.19
CA LEU A 109 -14.45 -2.08 2.31
C LEU A 109 -13.03 -2.40 1.86
N GLY A 110 -12.69 -3.68 1.69
CA GLY A 110 -11.35 -4.11 1.27
C GLY A 110 -10.28 -3.92 2.33
N ILE A 111 -10.66 -3.71 3.59
CA ILE A 111 -9.74 -3.42 4.70
C ILE A 111 -10.33 -3.96 6.01
N GLY A 112 -9.47 -4.54 6.85
CA GLY A 112 -9.89 -5.07 8.14
C GLY A 112 -10.26 -3.98 9.15
N PRO A 113 -10.99 -4.34 10.23
CA PRO A 113 -11.56 -3.36 11.16
C PRO A 113 -10.51 -2.52 11.89
N ILE A 114 -9.39 -3.13 12.28
CA ILE A 114 -8.31 -2.41 13.00
C ILE A 114 -7.62 -1.43 12.06
N CYS A 115 -7.27 -1.87 10.85
CA CYS A 115 -6.63 -1.02 9.86
C CYS A 115 -7.55 0.12 9.41
N ARG A 116 -8.83 -0.19 9.22
CA ARG A 116 -9.85 0.80 8.87
C ARG A 116 -9.93 1.93 9.89
N GLU A 117 -9.94 1.59 11.18
CA GLU A 117 -9.95 2.57 12.27
C GLU A 117 -8.74 3.48 12.20
N LYS A 118 -7.54 2.92 11.99
CA LYS A 118 -6.29 3.69 11.93
C LYS A 118 -6.21 4.59 10.69
N PHE A 119 -6.84 4.22 9.60
CA PHE A 119 -6.97 5.10 8.43
C PHE A 119 -8.12 6.10 8.54
N GLY A 120 -8.94 6.03 9.59
CA GLY A 120 -10.06 6.95 9.79
C GLY A 120 -11.27 6.65 8.91
N LEU A 121 -11.44 5.41 8.52
CA LEU A 121 -12.54 4.99 7.64
C LEU A 121 -13.72 4.37 8.39
#